data_aff8470503d3068d28e47d10aca2520b
#
_entry.id   aff8470503d3068d28e47d10aca2520b
#
_cell.length_a   1.000
_cell.length_b   1.000
_cell.length_c   1.000
_cell.angle_alpha   90.00
_cell.angle_beta   90.00
_cell.angle_gamma   90.00
#
_symmetry.space_group_name_H-M   'P 1'
#
loop_
_entity.id
_entity.type
_entity.pdbx_description
1 polymer ?
#
loop_
_entity_poly.entity_id
_entity_poly.type
_entity_poly.pdbx_seq_one_letter_code
_entity_poly.pdbx_strand_id
1 'polypeptide(L)'
;MLHHVSVGVHDVERAAKFYDPVLKTLGYSRVMEFLPDAIAYGESRERPEFWIGRPHNQQPPSSGNGVHVAFLAKSRQAVSKFHAAALKAGGSNNGEPGPRPDYGPSYYSAFIYDLDGNKVEAMLIEPAIAAVRSAAKKSARKAKAKPARKAKRKTRR
;
A
#
# COMPACT_ATOMS: atom_id res chain seq x y z
N MET A 1 -6.05 22.17 3.83
CA MET A 1 -6.44 20.85 3.27
C MET A 1 -5.71 20.65 1.96
N LEU A 2 -5.10 19.49 1.75
CA LEU A 2 -4.38 19.18 0.52
C LEU A 2 -5.39 18.88 -0.60
N HIS A 3 -5.19 19.43 -1.82
CA HIS A 3 -6.05 19.16 -2.96
C HIS A 3 -5.52 17.94 -3.74
N HIS A 4 -4.23 17.94 -4.10
CA HIS A 4 -3.58 16.85 -4.80
C HIS A 4 -2.08 16.77 -4.49
N VAL A 5 -1.47 15.65 -4.85
CA VAL A 5 -0.02 15.42 -4.83
C VAL A 5 0.42 14.97 -6.22
N SER A 6 1.58 15.46 -6.67
CA SER A 6 2.22 15.01 -7.91
C SER A 6 3.55 14.34 -7.60
N VAL A 7 3.84 13.24 -8.30
CA VAL A 7 5.15 12.58 -8.28
C VAL A 7 5.77 12.59 -9.67
N GLY A 8 7.08 12.78 -9.72
CA GLY A 8 7.83 12.74 -10.97
C GLY A 8 8.05 11.30 -11.45
N VAL A 9 7.89 11.07 -12.76
CA VAL A 9 8.16 9.79 -13.41
C VAL A 9 8.93 10.00 -14.70
N HIS A 10 9.80 9.04 -15.09
CA HIS A 10 10.58 9.12 -16.32
C HIS A 10 9.71 8.97 -17.58
N ASP A 11 8.72 8.10 -17.53
CA ASP A 11 7.80 7.80 -18.61
C ASP A 11 6.39 7.64 -18.06
N VAL A 12 5.50 8.55 -18.47
CA VAL A 12 4.13 8.63 -17.94
C VAL A 12 3.30 7.41 -18.35
N GLU A 13 3.46 6.89 -19.57
CA GLU A 13 2.71 5.70 -20.02
C GLU A 13 3.19 4.43 -19.32
N ARG A 14 4.51 4.29 -19.14
CA ARG A 14 5.08 3.18 -18.35
C ARG A 14 4.62 3.24 -16.89
N ALA A 15 4.67 4.40 -16.27
CA ALA A 15 4.18 4.60 -14.91
C ALA A 15 2.67 4.34 -14.81
N ALA A 16 1.89 4.72 -15.80
CA ALA A 16 0.47 4.44 -15.83
C ALA A 16 0.15 2.93 -15.88
N LYS A 17 0.91 2.13 -16.64
CA LYS A 17 0.76 0.66 -16.62
C LYS A 17 0.99 0.05 -15.24
N PHE A 18 1.79 0.71 -14.41
CA PHE A 18 1.98 0.37 -13.00
C PHE A 18 0.82 0.87 -12.14
N TYR A 19 0.49 2.17 -12.20
CA TYR A 19 -0.47 2.78 -11.29
C TYR A 19 -1.92 2.36 -11.56
N ASP A 20 -2.31 2.05 -12.79
CA ASP A 20 -3.68 1.62 -13.12
C ASP A 20 -4.14 0.41 -12.29
N PRO A 21 -3.46 -0.74 -12.31
CA PRO A 21 -3.88 -1.90 -11.52
C PRO A 21 -3.68 -1.68 -10.02
N VAL A 22 -2.69 -0.89 -9.61
CA VAL A 22 -2.37 -0.63 -8.20
C VAL A 22 -3.44 0.23 -7.55
N LEU A 23 -3.73 1.40 -8.12
CA LEU A 23 -4.68 2.37 -7.58
C LEU A 23 -6.13 1.90 -7.70
N LYS A 24 -6.46 1.09 -8.71
CA LYS A 24 -7.76 0.44 -8.84
C LYS A 24 -8.13 -0.40 -7.61
N THR A 25 -7.15 -0.98 -6.91
CA THR A 25 -7.39 -1.76 -5.68
C THR A 25 -7.90 -0.90 -4.52
N LEU A 26 -7.67 0.41 -4.59
CA LEU A 26 -8.09 1.41 -3.62
C LEU A 26 -9.33 2.19 -4.06
N GLY A 27 -9.81 1.98 -5.30
CA GLY A 27 -10.98 2.64 -5.86
C GLY A 27 -10.66 3.87 -6.71
N TYR A 28 -9.39 4.12 -7.02
CA TYR A 28 -8.96 5.19 -7.91
C TYR A 28 -8.88 4.72 -9.36
N SER A 29 -9.15 5.61 -10.30
CA SER A 29 -8.99 5.40 -11.74
C SER A 29 -8.35 6.63 -12.38
N ARG A 30 -7.90 6.53 -13.61
CA ARG A 30 -7.52 7.70 -14.40
C ARG A 30 -8.72 8.60 -14.57
N VAL A 31 -8.58 9.88 -14.25
CA VAL A 31 -9.64 10.87 -14.35
C VAL A 31 -9.29 12.01 -15.30
N MET A 32 -8.00 12.25 -15.55
CA MET A 32 -7.50 13.18 -16.57
C MET A 32 -6.22 12.65 -17.19
N GLU A 33 -6.02 12.94 -18.49
CA GLU A 33 -4.83 12.57 -19.24
C GLU A 33 -4.33 13.76 -20.07
N PHE A 34 -3.05 14.08 -19.94
CA PHE A 34 -2.34 15.12 -20.65
C PHE A 34 -1.05 14.52 -21.24
N LEU A 35 -1.20 13.53 -22.10
CA LEU A 35 -0.05 12.83 -22.68
C LEU A 35 0.76 13.73 -23.62
N PRO A 36 2.09 13.62 -23.62
CA PRO A 36 2.91 12.67 -22.86
C PRO A 36 3.31 13.15 -21.47
N ASP A 37 2.74 14.24 -20.94
CA ASP A 37 3.29 14.98 -19.82
C ASP A 37 2.73 14.55 -18.44
N ALA A 38 1.43 14.21 -18.31
CA ALA A 38 0.85 13.87 -17.04
C ALA A 38 -0.44 13.04 -17.14
N ILE A 39 -0.71 12.26 -16.08
CA ILE A 39 -1.99 11.57 -15.83
C ILE A 39 -2.41 11.82 -14.39
N ALA A 40 -3.71 12.08 -14.19
CA ALA A 40 -4.33 12.20 -12.88
C ALA A 40 -5.18 10.99 -12.52
N TYR A 41 -5.10 10.61 -11.25
CA TYR A 41 -5.91 9.58 -10.62
C TYR A 41 -6.79 10.17 -9.53
N GLY A 42 -7.97 9.61 -9.37
CA GLY A 42 -8.92 10.03 -8.34
C GLY A 42 -10.17 9.17 -8.36
N GLU A 43 -11.11 9.47 -7.47
CA GLU A 43 -12.43 8.84 -7.46
C GLU A 43 -13.34 9.38 -8.59
N SER A 44 -13.14 10.66 -8.99
CA SER A 44 -13.87 11.30 -10.07
C SER A 44 -13.02 12.42 -10.72
N ARG A 45 -13.52 12.99 -11.84
CA ARG A 45 -12.85 14.08 -12.55
C ARG A 45 -12.75 15.36 -11.72
N GLU A 46 -13.69 15.57 -10.80
CA GLU A 46 -13.71 16.71 -9.88
C GLU A 46 -12.74 16.54 -8.71
N ARG A 47 -12.21 15.34 -8.53
CA ARG A 47 -11.27 14.98 -7.45
C ARG A 47 -10.03 14.28 -7.98
N PRO A 48 -9.15 14.98 -8.73
CA PRO A 48 -7.88 14.45 -9.24
C PRO A 48 -6.81 14.54 -8.14
N GLU A 49 -6.79 13.59 -7.22
CA GLU A 49 -6.05 13.67 -5.96
C GLU A 49 -4.57 13.25 -6.09
N PHE A 50 -4.22 12.47 -7.10
CA PHE A 50 -2.86 12.00 -7.32
C PHE A 50 -2.46 12.12 -8.79
N TRP A 51 -1.28 12.71 -9.04
CA TRP A 51 -0.76 12.92 -10.37
C TRP A 51 0.59 12.23 -10.55
N ILE A 52 0.79 11.63 -11.71
CA ILE A 52 2.09 11.23 -12.22
C ILE A 52 2.43 12.12 -13.41
N GLY A 53 3.67 12.57 -13.51
CA GLY A 53 4.03 13.48 -14.60
C GLY A 53 5.53 13.65 -14.79
N ARG A 54 5.88 14.20 -15.94
CA ARG A 54 7.24 14.67 -16.18
C ARG A 54 7.52 15.91 -15.34
N PRO A 55 8.73 16.06 -14.77
CA PRO A 55 9.11 17.29 -14.08
C PRO A 55 9.01 18.51 -15.01
N HIS A 56 8.45 19.62 -14.49
CA HIS A 56 8.25 20.84 -15.27
C HIS A 56 9.54 21.40 -15.88
N ASN A 57 10.67 21.23 -15.22
CA ASN A 57 11.99 21.67 -15.70
C ASN A 57 12.62 20.72 -16.73
N GLN A 58 11.92 19.66 -17.15
CA GLN A 58 12.37 18.64 -18.10
C GLN A 58 13.63 17.87 -17.68
N GLN A 59 14.07 18.01 -16.44
CA GLN A 59 15.16 17.19 -15.91
C GLN A 59 14.64 15.82 -15.48
N PRO A 60 15.52 14.81 -15.37
CA PRO A 60 15.13 13.50 -14.85
C PRO A 60 14.42 13.62 -13.49
N PRO A 61 13.32 12.88 -13.27
CA PRO A 61 12.66 12.88 -11.98
C PRO A 61 13.55 12.29 -10.89
N SER A 62 13.35 12.72 -9.65
CA SER A 62 13.95 12.11 -8.47
C SER A 62 12.87 11.80 -7.45
N SER A 63 12.96 10.62 -6.82
CA SER A 63 12.19 10.33 -5.62
C SER A 63 12.75 11.15 -4.46
N GLY A 64 11.91 11.92 -3.77
CA GLY A 64 12.36 12.72 -2.63
C GLY A 64 12.78 11.85 -1.45
N ASN A 65 13.99 12.05 -0.92
CA ASN A 65 14.42 11.36 0.29
C ASN A 65 13.56 11.79 1.50
N GLY A 66 12.86 10.84 2.12
CA GLY A 66 11.93 11.09 3.22
C GLY A 66 10.49 11.42 2.78
N VAL A 67 10.22 11.53 1.48
CA VAL A 67 8.88 11.75 0.96
C VAL A 67 8.17 10.41 0.73
N HIS A 68 6.88 10.33 1.11
CA HIS A 68 6.01 9.25 0.65
C HIS A 68 4.57 9.74 0.53
N VAL A 69 3.78 9.04 -0.29
CA VAL A 69 2.35 9.31 -0.48
C VAL A 69 1.56 8.16 0.11
N ALA A 70 0.66 8.45 1.05
CA ALA A 70 -0.20 7.48 1.70
C ALA A 70 -1.64 7.60 1.22
N PHE A 71 -2.20 6.48 0.73
CA PHE A 71 -3.59 6.36 0.30
C PHE A 71 -4.42 5.66 1.37
N LEU A 72 -5.63 6.17 1.61
CA LEU A 72 -6.60 5.51 2.48
C LEU A 72 -7.17 4.26 1.80
N ALA A 73 -7.11 3.14 2.50
CA ALA A 73 -7.71 1.88 2.08
C ALA A 73 -8.98 1.58 2.88
N LYS A 74 -10.00 1.01 2.23
CA LYS A 74 -11.29 0.69 2.87
C LYS A 74 -11.25 -0.59 3.74
N SER A 75 -10.18 -1.40 3.62
CA SER A 75 -10.03 -2.67 4.35
C SER A 75 -8.59 -3.19 4.32
N ARG A 76 -8.24 -4.11 5.23
CA ARG A 76 -6.97 -4.86 5.19
C ARG A 76 -6.80 -5.63 3.86
N GLN A 77 -7.90 -6.13 3.30
CA GLN A 77 -7.85 -6.82 2.02
C GLN A 77 -7.47 -5.87 0.89
N ALA A 78 -7.94 -4.60 0.90
CA ALA A 78 -7.55 -3.59 -0.06
C ALA A 78 -6.05 -3.27 0.05
N VAL A 79 -5.51 -3.12 1.27
CA VAL A 79 -4.06 -2.95 1.52
C VAL A 79 -3.26 -4.12 0.95
N SER A 80 -3.72 -5.37 1.19
CA SER A 80 -3.03 -6.56 0.67
C SER A 80 -3.10 -6.65 -0.86
N LYS A 81 -4.24 -6.29 -1.47
CA LYS A 81 -4.39 -6.26 -2.93
C LYS A 81 -3.52 -5.18 -3.57
N PHE A 82 -3.44 -4.00 -2.96
CA PHE A 82 -2.56 -2.91 -3.39
C PHE A 82 -1.10 -3.38 -3.45
N HIS A 83 -0.60 -3.96 -2.37
CA HIS A 83 0.78 -4.46 -2.29
C HIS A 83 1.05 -5.53 -3.35
N ALA A 84 0.17 -6.54 -3.46
CA ALA A 84 0.32 -7.61 -4.45
C ALA A 84 0.26 -7.08 -5.90
N ALA A 85 -0.63 -6.12 -6.19
CA ALA A 85 -0.74 -5.50 -7.51
C ALA A 85 0.53 -4.70 -7.85
N ALA A 86 1.10 -3.97 -6.88
CA ALA A 86 2.33 -3.21 -7.07
C ALA A 86 3.52 -4.10 -7.40
N LEU A 87 3.72 -5.20 -6.64
CA LEU A 87 4.80 -6.15 -6.92
C LEU A 87 4.61 -6.82 -8.30
N LYS A 88 3.37 -7.20 -8.65
CA LYS A 88 3.06 -7.78 -9.95
C LYS A 88 3.33 -6.81 -11.11
N ALA A 89 3.12 -5.52 -10.89
CA ALA A 89 3.37 -4.47 -11.89
C ALA A 89 4.83 -4.00 -11.97
N GLY A 90 5.74 -4.62 -11.21
CA GLY A 90 7.18 -4.36 -11.25
C GLY A 90 7.71 -3.41 -10.19
N GLY A 91 6.88 -2.95 -9.26
CA GLY A 91 7.32 -2.21 -8.07
C GLY A 91 8.07 -3.11 -7.08
N SER A 92 8.69 -2.50 -6.08
CA SER A 92 9.44 -3.24 -5.07
C SER A 92 8.83 -3.09 -3.68
N ASN A 93 9.02 -4.14 -2.84
CA ASN A 93 8.53 -4.18 -1.47
C ASN A 93 9.33 -3.20 -0.59
N ASN A 94 8.62 -2.39 0.19
CA ASN A 94 9.19 -1.56 1.25
C ASN A 94 8.46 -1.74 2.59
N GLY A 95 7.64 -2.75 2.71
CA GLY A 95 6.92 -3.14 3.94
C GLY A 95 5.66 -3.93 3.64
N GLU A 96 5.69 -5.21 3.98
CA GLU A 96 4.57 -6.14 3.82
C GLU A 96 3.28 -5.64 4.49
N PRO A 97 2.09 -6.04 3.99
CA PRO A 97 0.83 -5.73 4.64
C PRO A 97 0.80 -6.22 6.08
N GLY A 98 0.63 -5.30 7.03
CA GLY A 98 0.64 -5.64 8.44
C GLY A 98 0.27 -4.48 9.37
N PRO A 99 0.07 -4.78 10.67
CA PRO A 99 -0.09 -3.75 11.69
C PRO A 99 1.20 -2.96 11.88
N ARG A 100 1.08 -1.67 12.20
CA ARG A 100 2.19 -0.76 12.52
C ARG A 100 2.00 -0.21 13.94
N PRO A 101 2.38 -0.98 14.99
CA PRO A 101 2.12 -0.58 16.38
C PRO A 101 2.80 0.74 16.75
N ASP A 102 3.95 1.06 16.15
CA ASP A 102 4.68 2.32 16.37
C ASP A 102 3.92 3.56 15.87
N TYR A 103 3.00 3.38 14.90
CA TYR A 103 2.12 4.45 14.38
C TYR A 103 0.77 4.47 15.09
N GLY A 104 0.49 3.48 15.92
CA GLY A 104 -0.72 3.37 16.71
C GLY A 104 -1.36 1.98 16.67
N PRO A 105 -2.20 1.64 17.67
CA PRO A 105 -2.75 0.29 17.83
C PRO A 105 -3.71 -0.12 16.70
N SER A 106 -4.26 0.86 15.98
CA SER A 106 -5.24 0.66 14.90
C SER A 106 -4.67 0.84 13.51
N TYR A 107 -3.37 1.12 13.37
CA TYR A 107 -2.73 1.39 12.09
C TYR A 107 -2.36 0.08 11.39
N TYR A 108 -2.84 -0.08 10.16
CA TYR A 108 -2.52 -1.22 9.29
C TYR A 108 -2.14 -0.73 7.91
N SER A 109 -0.97 -1.10 7.41
CA SER A 109 -0.49 -0.59 6.11
C SER A 109 0.45 -1.54 5.39
N ALA A 110 0.72 -1.20 4.13
CA ALA A 110 1.79 -1.75 3.31
C ALA A 110 2.51 -0.63 2.57
N PHE A 111 3.79 -0.79 2.34
CA PHE A 111 4.64 0.16 1.62
C PHE A 111 5.28 -0.49 0.40
N ILE A 112 5.38 0.27 -0.67
CA ILE A 112 6.08 -0.12 -1.89
C ILE A 112 6.91 1.05 -2.43
N TYR A 113 7.85 0.75 -3.32
CA TYR A 113 8.39 1.71 -4.26
C TYR A 113 7.79 1.46 -5.64
N ASP A 114 7.46 2.54 -6.36
CA ASP A 114 7.07 2.46 -7.76
C ASP A 114 8.27 2.20 -8.67
N LEU A 115 8.07 2.29 -9.99
CA LEU A 115 9.10 2.04 -10.99
C LEU A 115 10.20 3.12 -11.05
N ASP A 116 9.96 4.27 -10.42
CA ASP A 116 10.85 5.44 -10.42
C ASP A 116 11.38 5.74 -9.00
N GLY A 117 11.10 4.83 -8.03
CA GLY A 117 11.58 4.91 -6.66
C GLY A 117 10.72 5.78 -5.74
N ASN A 118 9.56 6.25 -6.18
CA ASN A 118 8.65 6.96 -5.29
C ASN A 118 8.06 6.00 -4.26
N LYS A 119 8.12 6.38 -2.98
CA LYS A 119 7.55 5.60 -1.89
C LYS A 119 6.05 5.84 -1.79
N VAL A 120 5.28 4.75 -1.86
CA VAL A 120 3.82 4.77 -1.80
C VAL A 120 3.32 3.83 -0.73
N GLU A 121 2.32 4.27 0.02
CA GLU A 121 1.68 3.53 1.09
C GLU A 121 0.19 3.34 0.81
N ALA A 122 -0.35 2.18 1.13
CA ALA A 122 -1.78 2.01 1.38
C ALA A 122 -2.00 1.76 2.86
N MET A 123 -2.85 2.54 3.52
CA MET A 123 -3.04 2.50 4.95
C MET A 123 -4.52 2.51 5.34
N LEU A 124 -4.78 1.98 6.52
CA LEU A 124 -6.10 1.91 7.15
C LEU A 124 -5.96 2.19 8.64
N ILE A 125 -6.79 3.08 9.17
CA ILE A 125 -6.99 3.21 10.61
C ILE A 125 -8.26 2.44 10.96
N GLU A 126 -8.10 1.33 11.69
CA GLU A 126 -9.23 0.52 12.12
C GLU A 126 -9.93 1.14 13.33
N PRO A 127 -11.27 1.09 13.42
CA PRO A 127 -11.96 1.40 14.66
C PRO A 127 -11.42 0.53 15.81
N ALA A 128 -11.23 1.08 17.00
CA ALA A 128 -10.61 0.41 18.14
C ALA A 128 -11.24 -0.98 18.46
N ILE A 129 -12.54 -1.14 18.26
CA ILE A 129 -13.29 -2.40 18.47
C ILE A 129 -12.87 -3.50 17.46
N ALA A 130 -12.57 -3.13 16.21
CA ALA A 130 -12.15 -4.08 15.18
C ALA A 130 -10.70 -4.54 15.39
N ALA A 131 -9.83 -3.66 15.85
CA ALA A 131 -8.43 -3.97 16.17
C ALA A 131 -8.33 -5.01 17.31
N VAL A 132 -9.12 -4.87 18.36
CA VAL A 132 -9.17 -5.82 19.50
C VAL A 132 -9.68 -7.20 19.05
N ARG A 133 -10.75 -7.26 18.22
CA ARG A 133 -11.30 -8.53 17.71
C ARG A 133 -10.32 -9.25 16.78
N SER A 134 -9.58 -8.53 15.95
CA SER A 134 -8.59 -9.13 15.04
C SER A 134 -7.38 -9.67 15.79
N ALA A 135 -6.89 -8.97 16.80
CA ALA A 135 -5.81 -9.42 17.68
C ALA A 135 -6.20 -10.68 18.46
N ALA A 136 -7.40 -10.72 19.03
CA ALA A 136 -7.95 -11.87 19.75
C ALA A 136 -8.08 -13.12 18.83
N LYS A 137 -8.56 -12.93 17.58
CA LYS A 137 -8.70 -14.01 16.62
C LYS A 137 -7.34 -14.60 16.16
N LYS A 138 -6.32 -13.75 16.06
CA LYS A 138 -4.94 -14.18 15.72
C LYS A 138 -4.28 -14.93 16.89
N SER A 139 -4.51 -14.49 18.14
CA SER A 139 -4.07 -15.14 19.36
C SER A 139 -4.71 -16.54 19.52
N ALA A 140 -6.03 -16.65 19.31
CA ALA A 140 -6.76 -17.92 19.38
C ALA A 140 -6.31 -18.93 18.30
N ARG A 141 -6.00 -18.49 17.08
CA ARG A 141 -5.44 -19.36 16.03
C ARG A 141 -4.02 -19.86 16.37
N LYS A 142 -3.19 -18.99 16.97
CA LYS A 142 -1.82 -19.36 17.38
C LYS A 142 -1.83 -20.35 18.56
N ALA A 143 -2.79 -20.23 19.46
CA ALA A 143 -3.00 -21.18 20.57
C ALA A 143 -3.45 -22.57 20.08
N LYS A 144 -4.34 -22.65 19.08
CA LYS A 144 -4.79 -23.91 18.48
C LYS A 144 -3.73 -24.59 17.59
N ALA A 145 -2.73 -23.86 17.10
CA ALA A 145 -1.68 -24.38 16.23
C ALA A 145 -0.45 -24.94 16.97
N LYS A 146 -0.40 -24.87 18.30
CA LYS A 146 0.69 -25.48 19.10
C LYS A 146 0.46 -27.01 19.19
N PRO A 147 1.35 -27.87 18.63
CA PRO A 147 1.18 -29.31 18.72
C PRO A 147 1.34 -29.78 20.17
N ALA A 148 0.44 -30.67 20.60
CA ALA A 148 0.52 -31.31 21.90
C ALA A 148 1.85 -32.06 22.03
N ARG A 149 2.66 -31.68 22.99
CA ARG A 149 3.94 -32.27 23.32
C ARG A 149 3.68 -33.73 23.80
N LYS A 150 3.96 -34.73 22.96
CA LYS A 150 3.87 -36.15 23.33
C LYS A 150 4.74 -36.43 24.56
N ALA A 151 4.11 -36.75 25.67
CA ALA A 151 4.79 -37.23 26.87
C ALA A 151 5.42 -38.61 26.58
N LYS A 152 6.73 -38.66 26.59
CA LYS A 152 7.47 -39.95 26.55
C LYS A 152 7.26 -40.65 27.90
N ARG A 153 6.50 -41.73 27.86
CA ARG A 153 6.33 -42.65 28.97
C ARG A 153 7.67 -43.47 29.13
N LYS A 154 8.40 -43.21 30.20
CA LYS A 154 9.55 -44.03 30.61
C LYS A 154 8.99 -45.33 31.21
N THR A 155 9.15 -46.44 30.51
CA THR A 155 9.05 -47.80 31.09
C THR A 155 10.34 -48.09 31.82
N ARG A 156 10.28 -48.28 33.13
CA ARG A 156 11.33 -48.92 33.93
C ARG A 156 11.21 -50.46 33.77
N ARG A 157 12.27 -51.09 33.45
CA ARG A 157 12.65 -52.45 33.89
C ARG A 157 13.84 -52.31 34.79
#